data_2dd50c1c9ecf2da660cfb880336f247d
#
_entry.id   2dd50c1c9ecf2da660cfb880336f247d
#
_cell.length_a   1.000
_cell.length_b   1.000
_cell.length_c   1.000
_cell.angle_alpha   90.00
_cell.angle_beta   90.00
_cell.angle_gamma   90.00
#
_symmetry.space_group_name_H-M   'P 1'
#
loop_
_entity.id
_entity.type
_entity.pdbx_description
1 polymer ?
#
loop_
_entity_poly.entity_id
_entity_poly.type
_entity_poly.pdbx_seq_one_letter_code
_entity_poly.pdbx_strand_id
1 'polypeptide(L)'
;MSPELSDVMSPMASPFATTHWSVVLCAGGTGTPEAEAALEKLCRAYWPPLYAYVRRAGHQPSDAQDLTQAFFERLLADGKFGSAERSRGRFRTFLLSSLKNFLVNEWRRSNRMKRGSGSVHLSFNCEPEEQLYAREPSTLESPDLLYERRWATRLLEQAMDAVRSDYLRARQIELFEAVTPVVWGDSDAKSYAQIAASLSTTEGAIKVAAFRIRQRFRERIRDAVASTLPDPMDEAEIEAEIQHLQHVLRRSGPAAG
;
A
#
# COMPACT_ATOMS: atom_id res chain seq x y z
N MET A 1 36.96 -36.69 -7.30
CA MET A 1 35.55 -36.98 -6.92
C MET A 1 35.08 -35.85 -6.05
N SER A 2 34.47 -34.86 -6.67
CA SER A 2 33.90 -33.71 -5.98
C SER A 2 32.37 -33.90 -5.89
N PRO A 3 31.72 -33.72 -4.74
CA PRO A 3 30.27 -33.75 -4.67
C PRO A 3 29.69 -32.42 -5.13
N GLU A 4 28.79 -32.52 -6.08
CA GLU A 4 27.92 -31.44 -6.54
C GLU A 4 27.00 -30.98 -5.39
N LEU A 5 27.16 -29.73 -5.00
CA LEU A 5 26.16 -29.02 -4.17
C LEU A 5 25.09 -28.42 -5.09
N SER A 6 24.17 -29.27 -5.53
CA SER A 6 22.90 -28.84 -6.06
C SER A 6 21.99 -28.49 -4.87
N ASP A 7 22.14 -27.27 -4.37
CA ASP A 7 21.22 -26.74 -3.37
C ASP A 7 19.95 -26.29 -4.09
N VAL A 8 18.93 -27.13 -3.98
CA VAL A 8 17.56 -26.91 -4.46
C VAL A 8 16.97 -25.77 -3.62
N MET A 9 17.15 -24.54 -4.07
CA MET A 9 16.34 -23.42 -3.59
C MET A 9 14.87 -23.65 -3.98
N SER A 10 14.13 -24.29 -3.08
CA SER A 10 12.68 -24.24 -3.12
C SER A 10 12.24 -22.78 -3.19
N PRO A 11 11.34 -22.39 -4.10
CA PRO A 11 10.81 -21.04 -4.12
C PRO A 11 10.06 -20.81 -2.80
N MET A 12 10.65 -20.03 -1.91
CA MET A 12 9.95 -19.53 -0.73
C MET A 12 8.70 -18.82 -1.22
N ALA A 13 7.54 -19.37 -0.88
CA ALA A 13 6.25 -18.79 -1.21
C ALA A 13 6.27 -17.30 -0.85
N SER A 14 6.10 -16.45 -1.85
CA SER A 14 6.02 -15.00 -1.66
C SER A 14 4.94 -14.71 -0.62
N PRO A 15 5.19 -13.88 0.40
CA PRO A 15 4.16 -13.47 1.36
C PRO A 15 2.97 -12.74 0.70
N PHE A 16 3.04 -12.49 -0.61
CA PHE A 16 1.99 -11.91 -1.44
C PHE A 16 1.20 -12.93 -2.28
N ALA A 17 1.38 -14.23 -2.05
CA ALA A 17 0.65 -15.27 -2.76
C ALA A 17 -0.89 -15.22 -2.55
N THR A 18 -1.34 -14.41 -1.57
CA THR A 18 -2.76 -14.19 -1.30
C THR A 18 -3.17 -12.85 -1.87
N THR A 19 -4.02 -12.82 -2.89
CA THR A 19 -4.54 -11.55 -3.43
C THR A 19 -5.38 -10.84 -2.36
N HIS A 20 -5.47 -9.50 -2.43
CA HIS A 20 -6.37 -8.75 -1.55
C HIS A 20 -7.81 -9.27 -1.65
N TRP A 21 -8.23 -9.72 -2.83
CA TRP A 21 -9.51 -10.41 -3.04
C TRP A 21 -9.61 -11.72 -2.24
N SER A 22 -8.55 -12.53 -2.20
CA SER A 22 -8.52 -13.78 -1.44
C SER A 22 -8.59 -13.55 0.06
N VAL A 23 -7.86 -12.53 0.56
CA VAL A 23 -7.93 -12.10 1.97
C VAL A 23 -9.36 -11.74 2.36
N VAL A 24 -10.01 -10.97 1.50
CA VAL A 24 -11.38 -10.52 1.67
C VAL A 24 -12.38 -11.68 1.64
N LEU A 25 -12.22 -12.63 0.73
CA LEU A 25 -13.05 -13.84 0.67
C LEU A 25 -12.87 -14.72 1.90
N CYS A 26 -11.65 -14.88 2.39
CA CYS A 26 -11.37 -15.65 3.60
C CYS A 26 -11.92 -14.97 4.87
N ALA A 27 -11.86 -13.65 4.95
CA ALA A 27 -12.37 -12.89 6.10
C ALA A 27 -13.89 -12.92 6.23
N GLY A 28 -14.60 -13.17 5.14
CA GLY A 28 -16.07 -13.29 5.13
C GLY A 28 -16.65 -14.60 5.68
N GLY A 29 -15.82 -15.58 6.05
CA GLY A 29 -16.31 -16.92 6.35
C GLY A 29 -15.85 -17.60 7.63
N THR A 30 -14.72 -17.21 8.22
CA THR A 30 -14.17 -17.94 9.38
C THR A 30 -13.37 -17.00 10.27
N GLY A 31 -13.72 -16.91 11.56
CA GLY A 31 -12.93 -16.24 12.59
C GLY A 31 -11.62 -17.00 12.90
N THR A 32 -10.80 -17.23 11.88
CA THR A 32 -9.48 -17.81 12.07
C THR A 32 -8.46 -16.70 12.31
N PRO A 33 -7.44 -16.92 13.17
CA PRO A 33 -6.39 -15.93 13.43
C PRO A 33 -5.69 -15.44 12.16
N GLU A 34 -5.56 -16.30 11.15
CA GLU A 34 -4.95 -15.97 9.86
C GLU A 34 -5.83 -15.02 9.06
N ALA A 35 -7.15 -15.21 9.07
CA ALA A 35 -8.11 -14.33 8.40
C ALA A 35 -8.14 -12.96 9.08
N GLU A 36 -8.10 -12.91 10.41
CA GLU A 36 -8.05 -11.66 11.18
C GLU A 36 -6.76 -10.88 10.89
N ALA A 37 -5.60 -11.54 10.91
CA ALA A 37 -4.32 -10.92 10.60
C ALA A 37 -4.25 -10.39 9.16
N ALA A 38 -4.80 -11.14 8.21
CA ALA A 38 -4.87 -10.74 6.81
C ALA A 38 -5.79 -9.51 6.62
N LEU A 39 -6.91 -9.49 7.35
CA LEU A 39 -7.85 -8.38 7.36
C LEU A 39 -7.24 -7.12 8.00
N GLU A 40 -6.55 -7.27 9.13
CA GLU A 40 -5.84 -6.16 9.77
C GLU A 40 -4.82 -5.54 8.81
N LYS A 41 -4.05 -6.37 8.11
CA LYS A 41 -3.09 -5.91 7.10
C LYS A 41 -3.77 -5.14 5.98
N LEU A 42 -4.91 -5.60 5.50
CA LEU A 42 -5.70 -4.94 4.47
C LEU A 42 -6.27 -3.61 4.97
N CYS A 43 -6.84 -3.57 6.17
CA CYS A 43 -7.31 -2.34 6.78
C CYS A 43 -6.18 -1.32 6.93
N ARG A 44 -5.02 -1.72 7.42
CA ARG A 44 -3.84 -0.85 7.53
C ARG A 44 -3.36 -0.29 6.19
N ALA A 45 -3.47 -1.07 5.11
CA ALA A 45 -3.06 -0.64 3.78
C ALA A 45 -4.01 0.40 3.18
N TYR A 46 -5.33 0.26 3.42
CA TYR A 46 -6.35 1.08 2.78
C TYR A 46 -6.93 2.19 3.68
N TRP A 47 -6.68 2.15 4.99
CA TRP A 47 -7.11 3.20 5.90
C TRP A 47 -6.61 4.59 5.49
N PRO A 48 -5.30 4.83 5.29
CA PRO A 48 -4.79 6.17 5.00
C PRO A 48 -5.38 6.78 3.72
N PRO A 49 -5.45 6.06 2.58
CA PRO A 49 -6.06 6.63 1.37
C PRO A 49 -7.56 6.89 1.51
N LEU A 50 -8.32 6.03 2.21
CA LEU A 50 -9.76 6.22 2.41
C LEU A 50 -10.03 7.39 3.37
N TYR A 51 -9.27 7.51 4.45
CA TYR A 51 -9.31 8.65 5.35
C TYR A 51 -9.05 9.97 4.61
N ALA A 52 -7.98 10.02 3.81
CA ALA A 52 -7.65 11.20 3.02
C ALA A 52 -8.76 11.57 2.02
N TYR A 53 -9.42 10.57 1.42
CA TYR A 53 -10.61 10.80 0.61
C TYR A 53 -11.73 11.50 1.38
N VAL A 54 -12.10 10.98 2.56
CA VAL A 54 -13.17 11.52 3.41
C VAL A 54 -12.81 12.94 3.86
N ARG A 55 -11.57 13.19 4.26
CA ARG A 55 -11.08 14.53 4.60
C ARG A 55 -11.21 15.50 3.43
N ARG A 56 -10.80 15.08 2.22
CA ARG A 56 -10.88 15.90 1.00
C ARG A 56 -12.33 16.12 0.53
N ALA A 57 -13.24 15.22 0.88
CA ALA A 57 -14.68 15.38 0.63
C ALA A 57 -15.35 16.41 1.57
N GLY A 58 -14.57 17.03 2.50
CA GLY A 58 -15.02 18.16 3.33
C GLY A 58 -15.38 17.80 4.76
N HIS A 59 -15.16 16.57 5.20
CA HIS A 59 -15.42 16.18 6.59
C HIS A 59 -14.32 16.65 7.54
N GLN A 60 -14.69 17.02 8.77
CA GLN A 60 -13.73 17.37 9.82
C GLN A 60 -12.93 16.14 10.28
N PRO A 61 -11.76 16.31 10.94
CA PRO A 61 -10.89 15.18 11.32
C PRO A 61 -11.62 14.09 12.11
N SER A 62 -12.39 14.45 13.14
CA SER A 62 -13.17 13.51 13.95
C SER A 62 -14.20 12.75 13.12
N ASP A 63 -14.97 13.48 12.31
CA ASP A 63 -16.02 12.89 11.48
C ASP A 63 -15.41 11.96 10.41
N ALA A 64 -14.28 12.35 9.83
CA ALA A 64 -13.59 11.53 8.85
C ALA A 64 -13.04 10.23 9.45
N GLN A 65 -12.55 10.30 10.68
CA GLN A 65 -12.13 9.12 11.43
C GLN A 65 -13.31 8.18 11.66
N ASP A 66 -14.39 8.69 12.23
CA ASP A 66 -15.60 7.91 12.56
C ASP A 66 -16.22 7.30 11.29
N LEU A 67 -16.32 8.07 10.21
CA LEU A 67 -16.86 7.58 8.93
C LEU A 67 -15.99 6.51 8.30
N THR A 68 -14.67 6.67 8.35
CA THR A 68 -13.75 5.67 7.80
C THR A 68 -13.82 4.38 8.63
N GLN A 69 -13.87 4.49 9.94
CA GLN A 69 -14.03 3.36 10.85
C GLN A 69 -15.36 2.63 10.62
N ALA A 70 -16.48 3.36 10.63
CA ALA A 70 -17.80 2.79 10.41
C ALA A 70 -17.93 2.13 9.02
N PHE A 71 -17.22 2.66 8.01
CA PHE A 71 -17.15 2.03 6.70
C PHE A 71 -16.48 0.64 6.77
N PHE A 72 -15.34 0.52 7.44
CA PHE A 72 -14.67 -0.77 7.61
C PHE A 72 -15.52 -1.75 8.44
N GLU A 73 -16.08 -1.31 9.56
CA GLU A 73 -16.97 -2.13 10.39
C GLU A 73 -18.14 -2.69 9.58
N ARG A 74 -18.79 -1.83 8.79
CA ARG A 74 -19.90 -2.25 7.93
C ARG A 74 -19.46 -3.18 6.82
N LEU A 75 -18.34 -2.89 6.20
CA LEU A 75 -17.77 -3.71 5.13
C LEU A 75 -17.49 -5.15 5.64
N LEU A 76 -17.05 -5.26 6.91
CA LEU A 76 -16.81 -6.52 7.60
C LEU A 76 -18.11 -7.24 8.00
N ALA A 77 -19.04 -6.50 8.62
CA ALA A 77 -20.31 -7.04 9.11
C ALA A 77 -21.23 -7.57 7.98
N ASP A 78 -21.27 -6.84 6.86
CA ASP A 78 -22.15 -7.19 5.74
C ASP A 78 -21.70 -8.45 4.97
N GLY A 79 -20.51 -9.03 5.29
CA GLY A 79 -19.95 -10.16 4.53
C GLY A 79 -19.81 -9.88 3.02
N LYS A 80 -19.95 -8.60 2.63
CA LYS A 80 -19.91 -8.15 1.22
C LYS A 80 -18.57 -8.37 0.57
N PHE A 81 -17.56 -8.64 1.36
CA PHE A 81 -16.32 -9.17 0.85
C PHE A 81 -16.54 -10.51 0.11
N GLY A 82 -17.39 -11.40 0.61
CA GLY A 82 -17.69 -12.67 -0.06
C GLY A 82 -18.50 -12.53 -1.36
N SER A 83 -19.28 -11.44 -1.50
CA SER A 83 -20.05 -11.14 -2.73
C SER A 83 -19.31 -10.22 -3.69
N ALA A 84 -18.10 -9.74 -3.32
CA ALA A 84 -17.25 -8.96 -4.18
C ALA A 84 -16.63 -9.90 -5.22
N GLU A 85 -17.36 -10.13 -6.31
CA GLU A 85 -16.88 -10.93 -7.44
C GLU A 85 -15.61 -10.31 -8.00
N ARG A 86 -14.60 -11.16 -8.24
CA ARG A 86 -13.37 -10.78 -8.96
C ARG A 86 -13.68 -10.09 -10.31
N SER A 87 -14.84 -10.38 -10.90
CA SER A 87 -15.37 -9.73 -12.10
C SER A 87 -15.59 -8.22 -11.98
N ARG A 88 -15.55 -7.64 -10.76
CA ARG A 88 -15.75 -6.20 -10.55
C ARG A 88 -14.49 -5.35 -10.69
N GLY A 89 -13.39 -5.92 -11.15
CA GLY A 89 -12.16 -5.19 -11.43
C GLY A 89 -11.24 -5.02 -10.21
N ARG A 90 -10.49 -3.94 -10.20
CA ARG A 90 -9.43 -3.66 -9.21
C ARG A 90 -9.99 -3.45 -7.81
N PHE A 91 -9.41 -4.10 -6.82
CA PHE A 91 -9.89 -4.05 -5.44
C PHE A 91 -9.99 -2.61 -4.88
N ARG A 92 -9.01 -1.75 -5.18
CA ARG A 92 -9.05 -0.34 -4.75
C ARG A 92 -10.25 0.43 -5.32
N THR A 93 -10.60 0.17 -6.58
CA THR A 93 -11.77 0.79 -7.23
C THR A 93 -13.06 0.33 -6.58
N PHE A 94 -13.16 -0.95 -6.24
CA PHE A 94 -14.28 -1.49 -5.47
C PHE A 94 -14.40 -0.81 -4.11
N LEU A 95 -13.29 -0.67 -3.35
CA LEU A 95 -13.29 -0.01 -2.04
C LEU A 95 -13.75 1.45 -2.14
N LEU A 96 -13.20 2.21 -3.09
CA LEU A 96 -13.58 3.61 -3.28
C LEU A 96 -15.06 3.76 -3.65
N SER A 97 -15.56 2.93 -4.57
CA SER A 97 -16.97 2.94 -4.96
C SER A 97 -17.89 2.58 -3.79
N SER A 98 -17.49 1.60 -2.98
CA SER A 98 -18.21 1.19 -1.78
C SER A 98 -18.23 2.29 -0.72
N LEU A 99 -17.09 2.99 -0.50
CA LEU A 99 -17.02 4.14 0.40
C LEU A 99 -17.95 5.28 -0.08
N LYS A 100 -17.93 5.63 -1.35
CA LYS A 100 -18.82 6.67 -1.90
C LYS A 100 -20.29 6.35 -1.63
N ASN A 101 -20.70 5.12 -1.91
CA ASN A 101 -22.06 4.66 -1.63
C ASN A 101 -22.39 4.69 -0.12
N PHE A 102 -21.42 4.30 0.72
CA PHE A 102 -21.57 4.39 2.17
C PHE A 102 -21.78 5.84 2.63
N LEU A 103 -20.94 6.78 2.20
CA LEU A 103 -21.03 8.20 2.58
C LEU A 103 -22.38 8.81 2.16
N VAL A 104 -22.87 8.51 0.95
CA VAL A 104 -24.20 8.95 0.50
C VAL A 104 -25.32 8.40 1.40
N ASN A 105 -25.22 7.14 1.80
CA ASN A 105 -26.21 6.51 2.68
C ASN A 105 -26.17 7.09 4.10
N GLU A 106 -24.98 7.35 4.66
CA GLU A 106 -24.84 7.98 5.98
C GLU A 106 -25.35 9.44 5.96
N TRP A 107 -25.08 10.19 4.88
CA TRP A 107 -25.66 11.52 4.71
C TRP A 107 -27.19 11.48 4.67
N ARG A 108 -27.79 10.54 3.92
CA ARG A 108 -29.25 10.36 3.90
C ARG A 108 -29.81 9.95 5.25
N ARG A 109 -29.09 9.10 5.99
CA ARG A 109 -29.46 8.64 7.34
C ARG A 109 -29.38 9.78 8.36
N SER A 110 -28.30 10.55 8.38
CA SER A 110 -28.12 11.68 9.29
C SER A 110 -29.17 12.77 9.07
N ASN A 111 -29.56 13.01 7.82
CA ASN A 111 -30.65 13.94 7.51
C ASN A 111 -32.03 13.44 7.94
N ARG A 112 -32.22 12.13 8.10
CA ARG A 112 -33.49 11.55 8.63
C ARG A 112 -33.50 11.44 10.14
N MET A 113 -32.34 11.25 10.78
CA MET A 113 -32.22 11.02 12.21
C MET A 113 -31.41 12.14 12.88
N LYS A 114 -32.03 13.20 13.27
CA LYS A 114 -31.46 14.22 14.18
C LYS A 114 -31.42 13.73 15.64
N ARG A 115 -31.21 12.44 15.94
CA ARG A 115 -31.07 11.93 17.33
C ARG A 115 -30.29 10.60 17.34
N GLY A 116 -29.16 10.63 17.99
CA GLY A 116 -28.46 9.66 18.82
C GLY A 116 -28.44 8.18 18.42
N SER A 117 -27.24 7.64 18.19
CA SER A 117 -26.96 6.26 18.55
C SER A 117 -25.46 6.10 18.77
N GLY A 118 -25.07 5.47 19.88
CA GLY A 118 -23.71 5.08 20.19
C GLY A 118 -23.32 3.85 19.35
N SER A 119 -22.12 3.84 18.84
CA SER A 119 -21.50 2.72 18.14
C SER A 119 -20.29 2.20 18.93
N VAL A 120 -20.03 0.91 18.81
CA VAL A 120 -18.86 0.22 19.38
C VAL A 120 -17.63 0.67 18.62
N HIS A 121 -16.66 1.25 19.33
CA HIS A 121 -15.47 1.83 18.71
C HIS A 121 -14.32 0.80 18.62
N LEU A 122 -13.90 0.50 17.40
CA LEU A 122 -12.55 0.01 17.12
C LEU A 122 -11.61 1.21 17.10
N SER A 123 -10.72 1.33 18.08
CA SER A 123 -9.85 2.52 18.19
C SER A 123 -8.63 2.39 17.28
N PHE A 124 -8.62 3.10 16.15
CA PHE A 124 -7.41 3.35 15.36
C PHE A 124 -6.83 4.70 15.77
N ASN A 125 -5.51 4.75 16.01
CA ASN A 125 -4.83 6.02 16.21
C ASN A 125 -4.65 6.71 14.85
N CYS A 126 -5.37 7.79 14.60
CA CYS A 126 -5.38 8.52 13.32
C CYS A 126 -4.55 9.80 13.33
N GLU A 127 -3.84 10.10 14.40
CA GLU A 127 -2.94 11.27 14.45
C GLU A 127 -1.89 11.28 13.33
N PRO A 128 -1.24 10.15 12.98
CA PRO A 128 -0.27 10.12 11.89
C PRO A 128 -0.90 10.48 10.54
N GLU A 129 -2.11 9.99 10.26
CA GLU A 129 -2.82 10.22 9.00
C GLU A 129 -3.29 11.66 8.87
N GLU A 130 -3.75 12.29 9.96
CA GLU A 130 -4.13 13.70 9.94
C GLU A 130 -2.92 14.61 9.77
N GLN A 131 -1.81 14.33 10.45
CA GLN A 131 -0.56 15.06 10.26
C GLN A 131 -0.06 14.94 8.81
N LEU A 132 -0.18 13.76 8.24
CA LEU A 132 0.17 13.49 6.86
C LEU A 132 -0.78 14.21 5.89
N TYR A 133 -2.09 14.23 6.18
CA TYR A 133 -3.08 14.97 5.40
C TYR A 133 -2.87 16.49 5.50
N ALA A 134 -2.56 17.02 6.67
CA ALA A 134 -2.31 18.45 6.88
C ALA A 134 -1.07 18.99 6.12
N ARG A 135 -0.12 18.11 5.78
CA ARG A 135 1.04 18.43 4.95
C ARG A 135 0.74 18.40 3.45
N GLU A 136 -0.43 17.91 3.05
CA GLU A 136 -0.82 17.92 1.64
C GLU A 136 -0.99 19.35 1.15
N PRO A 137 -0.45 19.68 -0.03
CA PRO A 137 -0.72 20.97 -0.65
C PRO A 137 -2.24 21.17 -0.78
N SER A 138 -2.74 22.36 -0.47
CA SER A 138 -4.14 22.71 -0.67
C SER A 138 -4.43 22.91 -2.17
N THR A 139 -4.06 21.93 -2.98
CA THR A 139 -4.30 21.93 -4.40
C THR A 139 -5.76 21.64 -4.68
N LEU A 140 -6.26 22.10 -5.83
CA LEU A 140 -7.59 21.80 -6.37
C LEU A 140 -7.76 20.31 -6.76
N GLU A 141 -6.96 19.43 -6.16
CA GLU A 141 -6.97 18.00 -6.43
C GLU A 141 -8.27 17.37 -5.94
N SER A 142 -8.92 16.60 -6.81
CA SER A 142 -10.17 15.92 -6.45
C SER A 142 -9.92 14.85 -5.37
N PRO A 143 -10.94 14.52 -4.53
CA PRO A 143 -10.82 13.45 -3.56
C PRO A 143 -10.39 12.11 -4.17
N ASP A 144 -10.87 11.81 -5.38
CA ASP A 144 -10.52 10.59 -6.14
C ASP A 144 -9.02 10.54 -6.47
N LEU A 145 -8.47 11.64 -6.98
CA LEU A 145 -7.06 11.71 -7.34
C LEU A 145 -6.16 11.63 -6.11
N LEU A 146 -6.54 12.28 -5.00
CA LEU A 146 -5.83 12.17 -3.73
C LEU A 146 -5.83 10.72 -3.22
N TYR A 147 -6.98 10.03 -3.30
CA TYR A 147 -7.07 8.61 -2.94
C TYR A 147 -6.11 7.74 -3.76
N GLU A 148 -6.13 7.88 -5.09
CA GLU A 148 -5.26 7.12 -6.00
C GLU A 148 -3.77 7.39 -5.70
N ARG A 149 -3.41 8.64 -5.47
CA ARG A 149 -2.04 9.03 -5.13
C ARG A 149 -1.58 8.45 -3.80
N ARG A 150 -2.40 8.56 -2.76
CA ARG A 150 -2.10 8.01 -1.44
C ARG A 150 -1.94 6.49 -1.49
N TRP A 151 -2.82 5.84 -2.23
CA TRP A 151 -2.73 4.41 -2.43
C TRP A 151 -1.44 4.03 -3.17
N ALA A 152 -1.09 4.73 -4.23
CA ALA A 152 0.15 4.51 -4.97
C ALA A 152 1.39 4.70 -4.09
N THR A 153 1.45 5.79 -3.32
CA THR A 153 2.54 6.06 -2.37
C THR A 153 2.66 4.92 -1.35
N ARG A 154 1.52 4.49 -0.76
CA ARG A 154 1.52 3.41 0.22
C ARG A 154 2.02 2.08 -0.35
N LEU A 155 1.68 1.78 -1.60
CA LEU A 155 2.18 0.60 -2.30
C LEU A 155 3.71 0.65 -2.49
N LEU A 156 4.26 1.82 -2.87
CA LEU A 156 5.70 2.00 -2.99
C LEU A 156 6.42 1.86 -1.64
N GLU A 157 5.87 2.42 -0.57
CA GLU A 157 6.40 2.27 0.80
C GLU A 157 6.44 0.81 1.21
N GLN A 158 5.35 0.07 1.02
CA GLN A 158 5.28 -1.36 1.33
C GLN A 158 6.30 -2.19 0.54
N ALA A 159 6.48 -1.88 -0.75
CA ALA A 159 7.49 -2.53 -1.59
C ALA A 159 8.91 -2.27 -1.06
N MET A 160 9.18 -1.03 -0.63
CA MET A 160 10.48 -0.66 -0.05
C MET A 160 10.73 -1.36 1.29
N ASP A 161 9.73 -1.39 2.17
CA ASP A 161 9.82 -2.08 3.47
C ASP A 161 10.06 -3.58 3.27
N ALA A 162 9.46 -4.19 2.25
CA ALA A 162 9.71 -5.58 1.89
C ALA A 162 11.17 -5.81 1.47
N VAL A 163 11.72 -4.93 0.60
CA VAL A 163 13.14 -5.01 0.20
C VAL A 163 14.04 -4.80 1.41
N ARG A 164 13.77 -3.79 2.25
CA ARG A 164 14.53 -3.54 3.48
C ARG A 164 14.55 -4.76 4.40
N SER A 165 13.40 -5.42 4.55
CA SER A 165 13.26 -6.63 5.36
C SER A 165 14.07 -7.80 4.81
N ASP A 166 14.19 -7.94 3.48
CA ASP A 166 15.03 -8.95 2.84
C ASP A 166 16.52 -8.71 3.17
N TYR A 167 16.99 -7.46 3.11
CA TYR A 167 18.36 -7.10 3.47
C TYR A 167 18.65 -7.26 4.96
N LEU A 168 17.68 -6.96 5.83
CA LEU A 168 17.80 -7.19 7.27
C LEU A 168 17.96 -8.69 7.58
N ARG A 169 17.15 -9.54 6.96
CA ARG A 169 17.26 -11.01 7.13
C ARG A 169 18.58 -11.55 6.60
N ALA A 170 19.08 -10.96 5.53
CA ALA A 170 20.40 -11.30 4.97
C ALA A 170 21.59 -10.72 5.77
N ARG A 171 21.36 -9.99 6.86
CA ARG A 171 22.36 -9.25 7.65
C ARG A 171 23.18 -8.25 6.80
N GLN A 172 22.53 -7.64 5.80
CA GLN A 172 23.11 -6.65 4.88
C GLN A 172 22.42 -5.29 4.98
N ILE A 173 21.84 -4.97 6.14
CA ILE A 173 21.07 -3.74 6.30
C ILE A 173 21.92 -2.48 6.15
N GLU A 174 23.16 -2.49 6.61
CA GLU A 174 24.11 -1.37 6.47
C GLU A 174 24.38 -1.04 4.99
N LEU A 175 24.56 -2.09 4.17
CA LEU A 175 24.71 -1.93 2.72
C LEU A 175 23.46 -1.30 2.10
N PHE A 176 22.29 -1.78 2.48
CA PHE A 176 21.01 -1.25 2.00
C PHE A 176 20.84 0.22 2.37
N GLU A 177 21.03 0.58 3.63
CA GLU A 177 20.87 1.95 4.12
C GLU A 177 21.88 2.92 3.51
N ALA A 178 23.11 2.47 3.28
CA ALA A 178 24.14 3.29 2.64
C ALA A 178 23.86 3.53 1.14
N VAL A 179 23.32 2.54 0.43
CA VAL A 179 23.13 2.59 -1.02
C VAL A 179 21.77 3.19 -1.42
N THR A 180 20.75 3.03 -0.60
CA THR A 180 19.38 3.48 -0.90
C THR A 180 19.28 4.96 -1.26
N PRO A 181 19.90 5.93 -0.56
CA PRO A 181 19.83 7.34 -0.92
C PRO A 181 20.29 7.62 -2.35
N VAL A 182 21.42 7.05 -2.77
CA VAL A 182 21.94 7.27 -4.12
C VAL A 182 21.11 6.55 -5.20
N VAL A 183 20.46 5.44 -4.85
CA VAL A 183 19.53 4.74 -5.75
C VAL A 183 18.33 5.61 -6.11
N TRP A 184 17.84 6.40 -5.17
CA TRP A 184 16.66 7.26 -5.34
C TRP A 184 16.97 8.70 -5.73
N GLY A 185 18.27 9.02 -5.93
CA GLY A 185 18.69 10.33 -6.41
C GLY A 185 18.61 11.43 -5.36
N ASP A 186 18.81 11.07 -4.09
CA ASP A 186 18.95 12.05 -3.02
C ASP A 186 20.15 12.95 -3.33
N SER A 187 19.93 14.27 -3.32
CA SER A 187 20.97 15.29 -3.63
C SER A 187 22.15 15.23 -2.67
N ASP A 188 21.89 14.82 -1.44
CA ASP A 188 22.89 14.75 -0.36
C ASP A 188 23.51 13.34 -0.22
N ALA A 189 23.16 12.41 -1.13
CA ALA A 189 23.66 11.06 -1.11
C ALA A 189 25.20 11.02 -1.36
N LYS A 190 25.86 10.17 -0.60
CA LYS A 190 27.29 9.87 -0.81
C LYS A 190 27.49 9.25 -2.20
N SER A 191 28.62 9.57 -2.83
CA SER A 191 29.00 8.89 -4.08
C SER A 191 29.28 7.39 -3.88
N TYR A 192 29.18 6.61 -4.95
CA TYR A 192 29.51 5.17 -4.89
C TYR A 192 30.90 4.91 -4.33
N ALA A 193 31.88 5.76 -4.65
CA ALA A 193 33.24 5.65 -4.12
C ALA A 193 33.33 5.90 -2.62
N GLN A 194 32.59 6.90 -2.11
CA GLN A 194 32.53 7.19 -0.67
C GLN A 194 31.83 6.08 0.12
N ILE A 195 30.75 5.52 -0.44
CA ILE A 195 30.05 4.36 0.17
C ILE A 195 30.97 3.15 0.20
N ALA A 196 31.69 2.88 -0.91
CA ALA A 196 32.64 1.78 -1.00
C ALA A 196 33.75 1.89 0.06
N ALA A 197 34.30 3.09 0.24
CA ALA A 197 35.30 3.34 1.29
C ALA A 197 34.74 3.12 2.69
N SER A 198 33.52 3.58 3.00
CA SER A 198 32.90 3.43 4.32
C SER A 198 32.57 1.96 4.66
N LEU A 199 32.29 1.14 3.66
CA LEU A 199 31.93 -0.28 3.83
C LEU A 199 33.11 -1.23 3.55
N SER A 200 34.34 -0.71 3.37
CA SER A 200 35.54 -1.48 3.06
C SER A 200 35.38 -2.43 1.87
N THR A 201 34.75 -1.93 0.79
CA THR A 201 34.47 -2.70 -0.43
C THR A 201 34.87 -1.94 -1.70
N THR A 202 34.54 -2.45 -2.87
CA THR A 202 34.83 -1.78 -4.14
C THR A 202 33.64 -1.00 -4.68
N GLU A 203 33.90 0.08 -5.43
CA GLU A 203 32.86 0.86 -6.11
C GLU A 203 32.02 -0.01 -7.06
N GLY A 204 32.65 -0.99 -7.74
CA GLY A 204 31.94 -1.96 -8.57
C GLY A 204 30.94 -2.79 -7.79
N ALA A 205 31.28 -3.23 -6.58
CA ALA A 205 30.37 -3.97 -5.71
C ALA A 205 29.17 -3.10 -5.30
N ILE A 206 29.38 -1.80 -5.01
CA ILE A 206 28.28 -0.87 -4.68
C ILE A 206 27.38 -0.64 -5.87
N LYS A 207 27.91 -0.48 -7.10
CA LYS A 207 27.09 -0.37 -8.32
C LYS A 207 26.22 -1.61 -8.55
N VAL A 208 26.77 -2.81 -8.32
CA VAL A 208 26.01 -4.06 -8.39
C VAL A 208 24.92 -4.11 -7.30
N ALA A 209 25.23 -3.68 -6.07
CA ALA A 209 24.24 -3.60 -5.01
C ALA A 209 23.10 -2.64 -5.36
N ALA A 210 23.41 -1.45 -5.88
CA ALA A 210 22.43 -0.48 -6.34
C ALA A 210 21.51 -1.06 -7.44
N PHE A 211 22.09 -1.76 -8.40
CA PHE A 211 21.32 -2.45 -9.44
C PHE A 211 20.37 -3.51 -8.85
N ARG A 212 20.87 -4.34 -7.93
CA ARG A 212 20.06 -5.38 -7.26
C ARG A 212 18.92 -4.79 -6.41
N ILE A 213 19.16 -3.67 -5.71
CA ILE A 213 18.11 -2.98 -4.94
C ILE A 213 17.00 -2.50 -5.89
N ARG A 214 17.36 -1.85 -7.02
CA ARG A 214 16.37 -1.41 -8.01
C ARG A 214 15.59 -2.57 -8.61
N GLN A 215 16.26 -3.67 -8.93
CA GLN A 215 15.59 -4.85 -9.49
C GLN A 215 14.60 -5.46 -8.48
N ARG A 216 15.03 -5.72 -7.25
CA ARG A 216 14.15 -6.24 -6.19
C ARG A 216 12.96 -5.32 -5.92
N PHE A 217 13.18 -4.02 -5.92
CA PHE A 217 12.09 -3.06 -5.73
C PHE A 217 11.05 -3.15 -6.86
N ARG A 218 11.49 -3.25 -8.13
CA ARG A 218 10.56 -3.46 -9.26
C ARG A 218 9.77 -4.76 -9.13
N GLU A 219 10.43 -5.84 -8.74
CA GLU A 219 9.78 -7.13 -8.48
C GLU A 219 8.73 -7.00 -7.38
N ARG A 220 9.06 -6.34 -6.26
CA ARG A 220 8.12 -6.12 -5.15
C ARG A 220 6.93 -5.24 -5.53
N ILE A 221 7.14 -4.20 -6.34
CA ILE A 221 6.03 -3.40 -6.87
C ILE A 221 5.14 -4.27 -7.75
N ARG A 222 5.72 -5.06 -8.64
CA ARG A 222 4.98 -5.95 -9.53
C ARG A 222 4.13 -6.94 -8.74
N ASP A 223 4.72 -7.62 -7.75
CA ASP A 223 4.01 -8.54 -6.85
C ASP A 223 2.86 -7.82 -6.11
N ALA A 224 3.13 -6.64 -5.57
CA ALA A 224 2.14 -5.85 -4.87
C ALA A 224 0.98 -5.43 -5.77
N VAL A 225 1.25 -5.00 -7.00
CA VAL A 225 0.23 -4.67 -8.00
C VAL A 225 -0.58 -5.91 -8.38
N ALA A 226 0.09 -7.01 -8.70
CA ALA A 226 -0.55 -8.28 -9.06
C ALA A 226 -1.55 -8.74 -7.98
N SER A 227 -1.18 -8.56 -6.70
CA SER A 227 -2.05 -8.92 -5.57
C SER A 227 -3.37 -8.14 -5.50
N THR A 228 -3.44 -6.98 -6.15
CA THR A 228 -4.64 -6.11 -6.16
C THR A 228 -5.56 -6.36 -7.35
N LEU A 229 -5.10 -7.14 -8.33
CA LEU A 229 -5.84 -7.42 -9.56
C LEU A 229 -6.72 -8.68 -9.41
N PRO A 230 -7.80 -8.78 -10.21
CA PRO A 230 -8.62 -9.97 -10.26
C PRO A 230 -7.85 -11.21 -10.71
N ASP A 231 -7.01 -11.06 -11.74
CA ASP A 231 -6.08 -12.08 -12.21
C ASP A 231 -4.63 -11.61 -11.96
N PRO A 232 -3.96 -12.18 -10.96
CA PRO A 232 -2.57 -11.82 -10.64
C PRO A 232 -1.55 -12.34 -11.66
N MET A 233 -1.97 -13.11 -12.65
CA MET A 233 -1.13 -13.66 -13.71
C MET A 233 -1.27 -12.90 -15.02
N ASP A 234 -2.20 -11.94 -15.13
CA ASP A 234 -2.36 -11.12 -16.31
C ASP A 234 -1.26 -10.04 -16.38
N GLU A 235 -0.23 -10.34 -17.13
CA GLU A 235 0.93 -9.47 -17.33
C GLU A 235 0.55 -8.12 -17.97
N ALA A 236 -0.43 -8.10 -18.87
CA ALA A 236 -0.87 -6.88 -19.53
C ALA A 236 -1.61 -5.96 -18.56
N GLU A 237 -2.46 -6.52 -17.70
CA GLU A 237 -3.13 -5.75 -16.64
C GLU A 237 -2.15 -5.23 -15.59
N ILE A 238 -1.15 -6.04 -15.19
CA ILE A 238 -0.09 -5.62 -14.24
C ILE A 238 0.67 -4.43 -14.80
N GLU A 239 1.12 -4.51 -16.05
CA GLU A 239 1.88 -3.43 -16.68
C GLU A 239 1.05 -2.16 -16.85
N ALA A 240 -0.20 -2.29 -17.31
CA ALA A 240 -1.13 -1.16 -17.42
C ALA A 240 -1.35 -0.48 -16.07
N GLU A 241 -1.43 -1.26 -14.98
CA GLU A 241 -1.58 -0.73 -13.64
C GLU A 241 -0.33 0.00 -13.15
N ILE A 242 0.85 -0.55 -13.38
CA ILE A 242 2.13 0.12 -13.06
C ILE A 242 2.24 1.46 -13.79
N GLN A 243 1.89 1.51 -15.08
CA GLN A 243 1.88 2.75 -15.86
C GLN A 243 0.86 3.76 -15.32
N HIS A 244 -0.33 3.30 -14.92
CA HIS A 244 -1.31 4.16 -14.26
C HIS A 244 -0.77 4.78 -12.97
N LEU A 245 -0.15 3.98 -12.10
CA LEU A 245 0.47 4.45 -10.86
C LEU A 245 1.55 5.50 -11.13
N GLN A 246 2.42 5.26 -12.11
CA GLN A 246 3.44 6.22 -12.50
C GLN A 246 2.82 7.54 -12.98
N HIS A 247 1.72 7.47 -13.75
CA HIS A 247 1.00 8.66 -14.21
C HIS A 247 0.42 9.46 -13.04
N VAL A 248 -0.24 8.79 -12.10
CA VAL A 248 -0.82 9.40 -10.90
C VAL A 248 0.25 10.12 -10.06
N LEU A 249 1.39 9.47 -9.83
CA LEU A 249 2.48 10.02 -9.04
C LEU A 249 3.16 11.22 -9.72
N ARG A 250 3.34 11.17 -11.05
CA ARG A 250 3.95 12.29 -11.81
C ARG A 250 3.09 13.56 -11.80
N ARG A 251 1.77 13.43 -11.83
CA ARG A 251 0.84 14.59 -11.78
C ARG A 251 0.91 15.35 -10.47
N SER A 252 1.42 14.72 -9.43
CA SER A 252 1.48 15.25 -8.06
C SER A 252 2.86 15.80 -7.68
N GLY A 253 3.87 15.66 -8.54
CA GLY A 253 5.15 16.30 -8.35
C GLY A 253 5.00 17.82 -8.42
N PRO A 254 5.84 18.62 -7.69
CA PRO A 254 5.89 20.04 -7.91
C PRO A 254 6.16 20.27 -9.39
N ALA A 255 5.37 21.15 -10.01
CA ALA A 255 5.62 21.57 -11.38
C ALA A 255 7.09 22.02 -11.43
N ALA A 256 7.91 21.30 -12.22
CA ALA A 256 9.27 21.70 -12.48
C ALA A 256 9.19 23.08 -13.14
N GLY A 257 9.44 24.12 -12.34
CA GLY A 257 9.62 25.48 -12.79
C GLY A 257 11.05 25.66 -13.31
#